data_090a09d8fc1246eac2657dd659204dee
#
_entry.id   090a09d8fc1246eac2657dd659204dee
#
_cell.length_a   1.000
_cell.length_b   1.000
_cell.length_c   1.000
_cell.angle_alpha   90.00
_cell.angle_beta   90.00
_cell.angle_gamma   90.00
#
_symmetry.space_group_name_H-M   'P 1'
#
loop_
_entity.id
_entity.type
_entity.pdbx_description
1 polymer ?
#
loop_
_entity_poly.entity_id
_entity_poly.type
_entity_poly.pdbx_seq_one_letter_code
_entity_poly.pdbx_strand_id
1 'polypeptide(L)'
;MYFHPSCATSRQVIVGLKRAGLLERVELIPLTDGLHAIKFGVWSVPWIIVDGRPAITDPTDAEEVVSTLMGSRPGVGDEVEAFMNAVLHSSFATTVSLAHGSIDPVLDPDFISAAVRSPLTGADYMGIASSLAGEGIRLFVEWRDKLRRAAAVSFVRELYWASNGSITPEEVASTATPMSVGAWMLAKASVGRAALPVRPHGAAREDAEWIASFVSRAAKGLLEKVRAEQEEIYGDVHYLKTLSRLGLSIPL
;
A
#
# COMPACT_ATOMS: atom_id res chain seq x y z
N MET A 1 -14.40 -2.25 5.61
CA MET A 1 -13.15 -1.58 5.18
C MET A 1 -12.00 -2.05 6.06
N TYR A 2 -10.97 -2.63 5.44
CA TYR A 2 -9.70 -2.90 6.13
C TYR A 2 -8.83 -1.66 6.11
N PHE A 3 -8.14 -1.39 7.21
CA PHE A 3 -7.30 -0.21 7.36
C PHE A 3 -6.10 -0.48 8.27
N HIS A 4 -5.04 0.29 8.12
CA HIS A 4 -3.92 0.32 9.06
C HIS A 4 -3.96 1.62 9.86
N PRO A 5 -3.85 1.57 11.21
CA PRO A 5 -3.96 2.77 12.05
C PRO A 5 -2.99 3.89 11.70
N SER A 6 -1.79 3.54 11.23
CA SER A 6 -0.74 4.50 10.83
C SER A 6 -0.73 4.81 9.33
N CYS A 7 -1.81 4.53 8.59
CA CYS A 7 -1.92 4.86 7.17
C CYS A 7 -2.67 6.19 6.99
N ALA A 8 -2.03 7.15 6.31
CA ALA A 8 -2.59 8.48 6.08
C ALA A 8 -3.90 8.42 5.26
N THR A 9 -3.93 7.64 4.20
CA THR A 9 -5.14 7.47 3.36
C THR A 9 -6.27 6.83 4.16
N SER A 10 -5.98 5.79 4.95
CA SER A 10 -6.98 5.18 5.84
C SER A 10 -7.56 6.19 6.84
N ARG A 11 -6.71 7.02 7.44
CA ARG A 11 -7.15 8.11 8.32
C ARG A 11 -8.06 9.10 7.60
N GLN A 12 -7.64 9.58 6.42
CA GLN A 12 -8.42 10.54 5.64
C GLN A 12 -9.82 9.99 5.32
N VAL A 13 -9.91 8.74 4.88
CA VAL A 13 -11.19 8.08 4.58
C VAL A 13 -12.05 7.96 5.84
N ILE A 14 -11.51 7.48 6.96
CA ILE A 14 -12.26 7.32 8.21
C ILE A 14 -12.78 8.68 8.73
N VAL A 15 -11.94 9.71 8.70
CA VAL A 15 -12.34 11.07 9.11
C VAL A 15 -13.39 11.66 8.18
N GLY A 16 -13.24 11.44 6.86
CA GLY A 16 -14.23 11.87 5.87
C GLY A 16 -15.59 11.19 6.07
N LEU A 17 -15.61 9.88 6.26
CA LEU A 17 -16.81 9.11 6.57
C LEU A 17 -17.51 9.62 7.84
N LYS A 18 -16.73 9.94 8.88
CA LYS A 18 -17.25 10.47 10.13
C LYS A 18 -17.87 11.86 9.93
N ARG A 19 -17.20 12.76 9.20
CA ARG A 19 -17.71 14.09 8.88
C ARG A 19 -19.01 14.06 8.06
N ALA A 20 -19.12 13.08 7.16
CA ALA A 20 -20.32 12.85 6.36
C ALA A 20 -21.44 12.13 7.11
N GLY A 21 -21.23 11.69 8.35
CA GLY A 21 -22.23 10.90 9.13
C GLY A 21 -22.41 9.47 8.59
N LEU A 22 -21.45 8.95 7.83
CA LEU A 22 -21.54 7.64 7.18
C LEU A 22 -20.71 6.55 7.87
N LEU A 23 -19.97 6.89 8.93
CA LEU A 23 -19.04 5.95 9.57
C LEU A 23 -19.75 4.70 10.10
N GLU A 24 -20.95 4.83 10.66
CA GLU A 24 -21.74 3.72 11.19
C GLU A 24 -22.27 2.76 10.10
N ARG A 25 -22.15 3.14 8.83
CA ARG A 25 -22.51 2.28 7.68
C ARG A 25 -21.35 1.42 7.22
N VAL A 26 -20.17 1.60 7.79
CA VAL A 26 -18.93 0.93 7.38
C VAL A 26 -18.37 0.15 8.55
N GLU A 27 -18.26 -1.16 8.38
CA GLU A 27 -17.50 -1.98 9.31
C GLU A 27 -16.00 -1.71 9.13
N LEU A 28 -15.34 -1.26 10.21
CA LEU A 28 -13.90 -0.98 10.21
C LEU A 28 -13.14 -2.18 10.79
N ILE A 29 -12.24 -2.76 10.01
CA ILE A 29 -11.43 -3.92 10.39
C ILE A 29 -9.95 -3.51 10.36
N PRO A 30 -9.31 -3.41 11.54
CA PRO A 30 -7.89 -3.06 11.59
C PRO A 30 -7.02 -4.23 11.11
N LEU A 31 -5.96 -3.93 10.38
CA LEU A 31 -4.96 -4.92 9.93
C LEU A 31 -4.06 -5.47 11.05
N THR A 32 -4.44 -5.30 12.29
CA THR A 32 -3.83 -6.02 13.43
C THR A 32 -4.26 -7.48 13.48
N ASP A 33 -5.34 -7.83 12.77
CA ASP A 33 -5.76 -9.21 12.55
C ASP A 33 -5.25 -9.74 11.20
N GLY A 34 -4.05 -10.35 11.24
CA GLY A 34 -3.41 -10.90 10.06
C GLY A 34 -4.20 -12.02 9.37
N LEU A 35 -5.03 -12.77 10.10
CA LEU A 35 -5.85 -13.84 9.53
C LEU A 35 -6.92 -13.29 8.60
N HIS A 36 -7.56 -12.18 8.96
CA HIS A 36 -8.51 -11.49 8.08
C HIS A 36 -7.82 -10.95 6.83
N ALA A 37 -6.65 -10.31 6.97
CA ALA A 37 -5.90 -9.80 5.83
C ALA A 37 -5.53 -10.91 4.83
N ILE A 38 -5.07 -12.06 5.33
CA ILE A 38 -4.75 -13.23 4.51
C ILE A 38 -6.01 -13.79 3.84
N LYS A 39 -7.09 -13.97 4.59
CA LYS A 39 -8.35 -14.55 4.10
C LYS A 39 -8.97 -13.73 2.96
N PHE A 40 -8.96 -12.41 3.08
CA PHE A 40 -9.56 -11.51 2.10
C PHE A 40 -8.55 -10.90 1.13
N GLY A 41 -7.31 -11.37 1.16
CA GLY A 41 -6.29 -11.02 0.20
C GLY A 41 -6.03 -9.52 0.08
N VAL A 42 -5.93 -8.85 1.21
CA VAL A 42 -5.70 -7.40 1.25
C VAL A 42 -4.30 -7.09 0.75
N TRP A 43 -4.19 -6.42 -0.39
CA TRP A 43 -2.92 -6.00 -0.99
C TRP A 43 -2.45 -4.62 -0.52
N SER A 44 -3.40 -3.75 -0.21
CA SER A 44 -3.12 -2.38 0.22
C SER A 44 -4.21 -1.89 1.16
N VAL A 45 -3.99 -0.77 1.83
CA VAL A 45 -4.99 -0.13 2.69
C VAL A 45 -5.11 1.37 2.38
N PRO A 46 -6.34 1.90 2.39
CA PRO A 46 -7.60 1.22 2.70
C PRO A 46 -7.98 0.15 1.66
N TRP A 47 -8.63 -0.92 2.13
CA TRP A 47 -9.20 -1.95 1.28
C TRP A 47 -10.69 -2.03 1.56
N ILE A 48 -11.50 -1.60 0.61
CA ILE A 48 -12.94 -1.45 0.79
C ILE A 48 -13.68 -2.53 0.01
N ILE A 49 -14.53 -3.25 0.72
CA ILE A 49 -15.38 -4.29 0.18
C ILE A 49 -16.80 -3.74 0.12
N VAL A 50 -17.44 -3.87 -1.04
CA VAL A 50 -18.84 -3.51 -1.26
C VAL A 50 -19.56 -4.77 -1.74
N ASP A 51 -20.65 -5.14 -1.08
CA ASP A 51 -21.44 -6.34 -1.40
C ASP A 51 -20.60 -7.62 -1.53
N GLY A 52 -19.62 -7.76 -0.63
CA GLY A 52 -18.74 -8.93 -0.56
C GLY A 52 -17.63 -8.98 -1.60
N ARG A 53 -17.44 -7.91 -2.41
CA ARG A 53 -16.41 -7.82 -3.45
C ARG A 53 -15.43 -6.67 -3.18
N PRO A 54 -14.13 -6.87 -3.39
CA PRO A 54 -13.15 -5.79 -3.36
C PRO A 54 -13.50 -4.72 -4.40
N ALA A 55 -13.70 -3.49 -3.92
CA ALA A 55 -14.24 -2.40 -4.74
C ALA A 55 -13.35 -1.18 -4.82
N ILE A 56 -12.60 -0.85 -3.77
CA ILE A 56 -11.69 0.31 -3.74
C ILE A 56 -10.43 -0.06 -2.96
N THR A 57 -9.28 0.37 -3.46
CA THR A 57 -8.00 0.31 -2.75
C THR A 57 -7.22 1.62 -2.96
N ASP A 58 -6.12 1.82 -2.22
CA ASP A 58 -5.22 2.94 -2.40
C ASP A 58 -4.58 2.91 -3.83
N PRO A 59 -4.48 4.03 -4.56
CA PRO A 59 -4.82 5.39 -4.15
C PRO A 59 -6.32 5.67 -4.20
N THR A 60 -6.83 6.28 -3.16
CA THR A 60 -8.21 6.78 -3.03
C THR A 60 -8.22 7.96 -2.04
N ASP A 61 -9.31 8.67 -1.95
CA ASP A 61 -9.51 9.72 -0.98
C ASP A 61 -10.88 9.65 -0.29
N ALA A 62 -11.08 10.53 0.67
CA ALA A 62 -12.33 10.57 1.43
C ALA A 62 -13.53 10.97 0.58
N GLU A 63 -13.36 11.83 -0.42
CA GLU A 63 -14.42 12.32 -1.28
C GLU A 63 -14.92 11.20 -2.20
N GLU A 64 -14.01 10.44 -2.79
CA GLU A 64 -14.35 9.27 -3.61
C GLU A 64 -15.18 8.26 -2.81
N VAL A 65 -14.72 7.92 -1.60
CA VAL A 65 -15.40 6.91 -0.78
C VAL A 65 -16.77 7.41 -0.28
N VAL A 66 -16.86 8.66 0.18
CA VAL A 66 -18.10 9.26 0.64
C VAL A 66 -19.11 9.36 -0.50
N SER A 67 -18.71 9.88 -1.65
CA SER A 67 -19.59 10.01 -2.81
C SER A 67 -20.09 8.66 -3.32
N THR A 68 -19.23 7.63 -3.31
CA THR A 68 -19.60 6.26 -3.65
C THR A 68 -20.68 5.71 -2.73
N LEU A 69 -20.54 5.88 -1.41
CA LEU A 69 -21.56 5.47 -0.43
C LEU A 69 -22.87 6.25 -0.54
N MET A 70 -22.83 7.44 -1.14
CA MET A 70 -24.00 8.25 -1.48
C MET A 70 -24.62 7.90 -2.84
N GLY A 71 -24.08 6.91 -3.56
CA GLY A 71 -24.60 6.40 -4.82
C GLY A 71 -23.97 6.99 -6.08
N SER A 72 -22.90 7.78 -5.93
CA SER A 72 -22.12 8.24 -7.10
C SER A 72 -21.24 7.10 -7.63
N ARG A 73 -21.05 7.05 -8.94
CA ARG A 73 -20.09 6.12 -9.54
C ARG A 73 -18.74 6.80 -9.67
N PRO A 74 -17.65 6.20 -9.16
CA PRO A 74 -16.31 6.72 -9.36
C PRO A 74 -15.93 6.66 -10.85
N GLY A 75 -15.19 7.67 -11.32
CA GLY A 75 -14.54 7.60 -12.62
C GLY A 75 -13.20 6.88 -12.49
N VAL A 76 -12.93 5.93 -13.38
CA VAL A 76 -11.59 5.36 -13.55
C VAL A 76 -11.11 5.80 -14.92
N GLY A 77 -9.94 6.43 -14.99
CA GLY A 77 -9.31 6.82 -16.25
C GLY A 77 -8.74 5.60 -16.99
N ASP A 78 -7.46 5.62 -17.28
CA ASP A 78 -6.77 4.46 -17.83
C ASP A 78 -6.67 3.35 -16.77
N GLU A 79 -7.23 2.17 -17.08
CA GLU A 79 -7.33 1.05 -16.15
C GLU A 79 -5.96 0.43 -15.81
N VAL A 80 -5.03 0.43 -16.78
CA VAL A 80 -3.66 -0.05 -16.57
C VAL A 80 -2.91 0.92 -15.64
N GLU A 81 -3.06 2.21 -15.87
CA GLU A 81 -2.47 3.23 -15.01
C GLU A 81 -3.07 3.16 -13.59
N ALA A 82 -4.38 2.99 -13.45
CA ALA A 82 -5.05 2.83 -12.16
C ALA A 82 -4.50 1.62 -11.40
N PHE A 83 -4.35 0.47 -12.07
CA PHE A 83 -3.75 -0.72 -11.47
C PHE A 83 -2.29 -0.50 -11.07
N MET A 84 -1.47 0.08 -11.95
CA MET A 84 -0.07 0.34 -11.65
C MET A 84 0.11 1.36 -10.52
N ASN A 85 -0.77 2.34 -10.40
CA ASN A 85 -0.80 3.24 -9.24
C ASN A 85 -1.17 2.49 -7.96
N ALA A 86 -2.11 1.55 -8.00
CA ALA A 86 -2.41 0.70 -6.84
C ALA A 86 -1.20 -0.18 -6.44
N VAL A 87 -0.45 -0.72 -7.41
CA VAL A 87 0.81 -1.43 -7.16
C VAL A 87 1.82 -0.53 -6.45
N LEU A 88 1.99 0.72 -6.88
CA LEU A 88 2.92 1.69 -6.25
C LEU A 88 2.53 2.01 -4.80
N HIS A 89 1.24 2.10 -4.50
CA HIS A 89 0.73 2.42 -3.16
C HIS A 89 0.70 1.20 -2.23
N SER A 90 0.85 0.00 -2.76
CA SER A 90 0.99 -1.24 -1.99
C SER A 90 2.46 -1.59 -1.76
N SER A 91 2.93 -1.50 -0.51
CA SER A 91 4.30 -1.93 -0.18
C SER A 91 4.53 -3.42 -0.48
N PHE A 92 3.47 -4.26 -0.37
CA PHE A 92 3.54 -5.68 -0.71
C PHE A 92 3.67 -5.88 -2.21
N ALA A 93 2.77 -5.29 -3.02
CA ALA A 93 2.80 -5.45 -4.46
C ALA A 93 4.09 -4.88 -5.07
N THR A 94 4.54 -3.70 -4.59
CA THR A 94 5.82 -3.10 -4.98
C THR A 94 6.99 -4.04 -4.70
N THR A 95 7.10 -4.60 -3.50
CA THR A 95 8.23 -5.49 -3.16
C THR A 95 8.17 -6.84 -3.88
N VAL A 96 6.97 -7.38 -4.10
CA VAL A 96 6.77 -8.58 -4.93
C VAL A 96 7.25 -8.32 -6.35
N SER A 97 6.82 -7.21 -6.95
CA SER A 97 7.22 -6.84 -8.32
C SER A 97 8.73 -6.67 -8.46
N LEU A 98 9.39 -6.01 -7.50
CA LEU A 98 10.84 -5.84 -7.47
C LEU A 98 11.57 -7.16 -7.25
N ALA A 99 11.06 -8.04 -6.36
CA ALA A 99 11.67 -9.34 -6.10
C ALA A 99 11.62 -10.27 -7.32
N HIS A 100 10.54 -10.20 -8.10
CA HIS A 100 10.34 -11.04 -9.29
C HIS A 100 10.85 -10.42 -10.60
N GLY A 101 11.09 -9.12 -10.64
CA GLY A 101 11.41 -8.38 -11.87
C GLY A 101 10.24 -8.38 -12.87
N SER A 102 9.01 -8.50 -12.39
CA SER A 102 7.77 -8.57 -13.18
C SER A 102 6.57 -8.14 -12.37
N ILE A 103 5.53 -7.67 -13.06
CA ILE A 103 4.21 -7.38 -12.47
C ILE A 103 3.31 -8.64 -12.44
N ASP A 104 3.64 -9.69 -13.20
CA ASP A 104 2.79 -10.88 -13.30
C ASP A 104 2.38 -11.49 -11.93
N PRO A 105 3.27 -11.57 -10.91
CA PRO A 105 2.90 -12.14 -9.61
C PRO A 105 1.87 -11.33 -8.81
N VAL A 106 1.61 -10.08 -9.20
CA VAL A 106 0.61 -9.22 -8.54
C VAL A 106 -0.67 -9.04 -9.35
N LEU A 107 -0.83 -9.78 -10.46
CA LEU A 107 -2.06 -9.83 -11.26
C LEU A 107 -3.15 -10.65 -10.55
N ASP A 108 -3.46 -10.27 -9.31
CA ASP A 108 -4.54 -10.88 -8.52
C ASP A 108 -5.89 -10.26 -8.96
N PRO A 109 -6.91 -11.07 -9.31
CA PRO A 109 -8.20 -10.56 -9.75
C PRO A 109 -8.89 -9.61 -8.77
N ASP A 110 -8.79 -9.89 -7.47
CA ASP A 110 -9.37 -9.05 -6.42
C ASP A 110 -8.63 -7.71 -6.33
N PHE A 111 -7.31 -7.73 -6.51
CA PHE A 111 -6.50 -6.51 -6.50
C PHE A 111 -6.78 -5.64 -7.72
N ILE A 112 -6.85 -6.24 -8.91
CA ILE A 112 -7.23 -5.53 -10.14
C ILE A 112 -8.65 -4.96 -9.99
N SER A 113 -9.61 -5.79 -9.53
CA SER A 113 -10.99 -5.36 -9.29
C SER A 113 -11.07 -4.13 -8.39
N ALA A 114 -10.35 -4.13 -7.26
CA ALA A 114 -10.32 -3.00 -6.34
C ALA A 114 -9.63 -1.77 -6.95
N ALA A 115 -8.54 -1.96 -7.69
CA ALA A 115 -7.78 -0.87 -8.32
C ALA A 115 -8.61 -0.15 -9.40
N VAL A 116 -9.37 -0.89 -10.21
CA VAL A 116 -10.22 -0.31 -11.27
C VAL A 116 -11.66 -0.08 -10.83
N ARG A 117 -11.98 -0.25 -9.54
CA ARG A 117 -13.32 -0.07 -8.95
C ARG A 117 -14.39 -0.90 -9.67
N SER A 118 -14.05 -2.09 -10.13
CA SER A 118 -14.91 -2.93 -10.98
C SER A 118 -16.35 -3.09 -10.47
N PRO A 119 -16.62 -3.39 -9.18
CA PRO A 119 -17.98 -3.52 -8.66
C PRO A 119 -18.83 -2.24 -8.77
N LEU A 120 -18.17 -1.08 -8.89
CA LEU A 120 -18.83 0.24 -8.93
C LEU A 120 -18.94 0.81 -10.35
N THR A 121 -17.97 0.49 -11.19
CA THR A 121 -17.86 1.02 -12.56
C THR A 121 -18.43 0.07 -13.60
N GLY A 122 -18.43 -1.22 -13.32
CA GLY A 122 -18.71 -2.28 -14.29
C GLY A 122 -17.51 -2.64 -15.18
N ALA A 123 -16.28 -2.18 -14.82
CA ALA A 123 -15.07 -2.52 -15.57
C ALA A 123 -14.83 -4.04 -15.60
N ASP A 124 -14.40 -4.54 -16.75
CA ASP A 124 -14.07 -5.97 -16.94
C ASP A 124 -12.68 -6.28 -16.40
N TYR A 125 -12.57 -6.42 -15.08
CA TYR A 125 -11.30 -6.70 -14.42
C TYR A 125 -10.66 -8.02 -14.86
N MET A 126 -11.44 -9.01 -15.33
CA MET A 126 -10.91 -10.27 -15.86
C MET A 126 -10.30 -10.07 -17.25
N GLY A 127 -10.93 -9.27 -18.10
CA GLY A 127 -10.38 -8.85 -19.38
C GLY A 127 -9.10 -8.05 -19.21
N ILE A 128 -9.06 -7.15 -18.22
CA ILE A 128 -7.85 -6.39 -17.84
C ILE A 128 -6.75 -7.34 -17.38
N ALA A 129 -7.03 -8.27 -16.45
CA ALA A 129 -6.06 -9.26 -16.00
C ALA A 129 -5.49 -10.07 -17.18
N SER A 130 -6.35 -10.49 -18.10
CA SER A 130 -5.94 -11.23 -19.29
C SER A 130 -5.10 -10.40 -20.25
N SER A 131 -5.39 -9.11 -20.40
CA SER A 131 -4.58 -8.21 -21.25
C SER A 131 -3.23 -7.88 -20.66
N LEU A 132 -3.11 -7.86 -19.33
CA LEU A 132 -1.86 -7.61 -18.62
C LEU A 132 -0.98 -8.86 -18.52
N ALA A 133 -1.57 -10.05 -18.62
CA ALA A 133 -0.85 -11.32 -18.58
C ALA A 133 0.16 -11.40 -19.75
N GLY A 134 1.43 -11.62 -19.43
CA GLY A 134 2.51 -11.61 -20.39
C GLY A 134 3.16 -10.24 -20.66
N GLU A 135 2.53 -9.15 -20.21
CA GLU A 135 3.09 -7.79 -20.29
C GLU A 135 3.90 -7.41 -19.02
N GLY A 136 3.91 -8.27 -18.02
CA GLY A 136 4.41 -7.99 -16.69
C GLY A 136 5.86 -7.53 -16.63
N ILE A 137 6.73 -8.06 -17.49
CA ILE A 137 8.15 -7.62 -17.59
C ILE A 137 8.23 -6.24 -18.22
N ARG A 138 7.47 -5.96 -19.28
CA ARG A 138 7.45 -4.64 -19.97
C ARG A 138 6.98 -3.56 -19.01
N LEU A 139 5.87 -3.78 -18.33
CA LEU A 139 5.32 -2.85 -17.33
C LEU A 139 6.28 -2.65 -16.16
N PHE A 140 6.91 -3.73 -15.69
CA PHE A 140 7.94 -3.62 -14.65
C PHE A 140 9.08 -2.70 -15.08
N VAL A 141 9.62 -2.88 -16.27
CA VAL A 141 10.72 -2.04 -16.78
C VAL A 141 10.29 -0.57 -16.88
N GLU A 142 9.10 -0.30 -17.39
CA GLU A 142 8.55 1.04 -17.54
C GLU A 142 8.35 1.74 -16.18
N TRP A 143 7.90 1.00 -15.17
CA TRP A 143 7.55 1.54 -13.85
C TRP A 143 8.64 1.34 -12.79
N ARG A 144 9.73 0.68 -13.12
CA ARG A 144 10.79 0.25 -12.19
C ARG A 144 11.30 1.37 -11.28
N ASP A 145 11.58 2.55 -11.85
CA ASP A 145 12.09 3.66 -11.05
C ASP A 145 11.05 4.22 -10.05
N LYS A 146 9.77 4.21 -10.43
CA LYS A 146 8.69 4.58 -9.51
C LYS A 146 8.55 3.53 -8.39
N LEU A 147 8.61 2.23 -8.73
CA LEU A 147 8.57 1.12 -7.77
C LEU A 147 9.72 1.20 -6.76
N ARG A 148 10.95 1.46 -7.22
CA ARG A 148 12.12 1.65 -6.37
C ARG A 148 11.95 2.81 -5.37
N ARG A 149 11.41 3.93 -5.84
CA ARG A 149 11.14 5.09 -4.97
C ARG A 149 10.05 4.80 -3.96
N ALA A 150 8.97 4.13 -4.35
CA ALA A 150 7.90 3.71 -3.45
C ALA A 150 8.43 2.74 -2.38
N ALA A 151 9.25 1.76 -2.78
CA ALA A 151 9.91 0.85 -1.86
C ALA A 151 10.85 1.57 -0.89
N ALA A 152 11.60 2.57 -1.35
CA ALA A 152 12.48 3.36 -0.49
C ALA A 152 11.71 4.10 0.61
N VAL A 153 10.58 4.73 0.27
CA VAL A 153 9.70 5.40 1.25
C VAL A 153 9.14 4.38 2.24
N SER A 154 8.68 3.22 1.75
CA SER A 154 8.14 2.16 2.60
C SER A 154 9.19 1.58 3.55
N PHE A 155 10.42 1.37 3.08
CA PHE A 155 11.52 0.92 3.92
C PHE A 155 11.82 1.90 5.06
N VAL A 156 11.93 3.20 4.76
CA VAL A 156 12.17 4.23 5.79
C VAL A 156 11.00 4.33 6.76
N ARG A 157 9.75 4.21 6.29
CA ARG A 157 8.57 4.20 7.15
C ARG A 157 8.60 3.03 8.14
N GLU A 158 9.02 1.86 7.72
CA GLU A 158 9.10 0.70 8.61
C GLU A 158 10.26 0.78 9.61
N LEU A 159 11.39 1.37 9.21
CA LEU A 159 12.45 1.71 10.17
C LEU A 159 11.96 2.71 11.22
N TYR A 160 11.18 3.71 10.81
CA TYR A 160 10.57 4.67 11.73
C TYR A 160 9.63 3.97 12.73
N TRP A 161 8.76 3.08 12.27
CA TRP A 161 7.88 2.32 13.15
C TRP A 161 8.64 1.36 14.06
N ALA A 162 9.62 0.64 13.54
CA ALA A 162 10.42 -0.30 14.31
C ALA A 162 11.22 0.39 15.44
N SER A 163 11.55 1.66 15.27
CA SER A 163 12.25 2.47 16.26
C SER A 163 11.33 3.29 17.18
N ASN A 164 10.01 3.11 17.08
CA ASN A 164 9.01 3.96 17.76
C ASN A 164 9.25 5.46 17.50
N GLY A 165 9.64 5.81 16.26
CA GLY A 165 9.88 7.18 15.83
C GLY A 165 11.21 7.81 16.26
N SER A 166 12.05 7.08 16.99
CA SER A 166 13.30 7.62 17.55
C SER A 166 14.48 7.64 16.57
N ILE A 167 14.39 6.95 15.43
CA ILE A 167 15.48 6.80 14.45
C ILE A 167 15.95 8.16 13.92
N THR A 168 17.28 8.29 13.77
CA THR A 168 17.93 9.48 13.18
C THR A 168 18.22 9.29 11.70
N PRO A 169 18.44 10.38 10.93
CA PRO A 169 18.84 10.27 9.53
C PRO A 169 20.14 9.46 9.32
N GLU A 170 21.09 9.55 10.25
CA GLU A 170 22.37 8.83 10.22
C GLU A 170 22.14 7.32 10.40
N GLU A 171 21.24 6.94 11.30
CA GLU A 171 20.87 5.54 11.51
C GLU A 171 20.11 4.99 10.31
N VAL A 172 19.18 5.75 9.71
CA VAL A 172 18.52 5.38 8.45
C VAL A 172 19.57 5.14 7.37
N ALA A 173 20.50 6.06 7.18
CA ALA A 173 21.53 5.95 6.16
C ALA A 173 22.47 4.75 6.37
N SER A 174 22.86 4.47 7.60
CA SER A 174 23.75 3.35 7.94
C SER A 174 23.04 1.99 7.88
N THR A 175 21.74 1.96 8.17
CA THR A 175 20.91 0.74 8.08
C THR A 175 20.61 0.38 6.63
N ALA A 176 20.52 1.35 5.72
CA ALA A 176 20.19 1.16 4.33
C ALA A 176 21.35 0.53 3.53
N THR A 177 21.64 -0.72 3.81
CA THR A 177 22.60 -1.54 3.04
C THR A 177 21.88 -2.39 2.00
N PRO A 178 22.55 -2.82 0.90
CA PRO A 178 21.92 -3.73 -0.06
C PRO A 178 21.39 -5.03 0.57
N MET A 179 22.05 -5.51 1.62
CA MET A 179 21.63 -6.71 2.34
C MET A 179 20.37 -6.46 3.17
N SER A 180 20.31 -5.37 3.94
CA SER A 180 19.13 -5.06 4.77
C SER A 180 17.90 -4.75 3.91
N VAL A 181 18.07 -3.98 2.84
CA VAL A 181 17.00 -3.69 1.89
C VAL A 181 16.54 -4.97 1.18
N GLY A 182 17.46 -5.82 0.71
CA GLY A 182 17.14 -7.08 0.07
C GLY A 182 16.39 -8.03 1.02
N ALA A 183 16.84 -8.17 2.27
CA ALA A 183 16.17 -8.97 3.28
C ALA A 183 14.75 -8.45 3.58
N TRP A 184 14.60 -7.13 3.70
CA TRP A 184 13.31 -6.48 3.90
C TRP A 184 12.37 -6.72 2.70
N MET A 185 12.85 -6.57 1.46
CA MET A 185 12.06 -6.84 0.26
C MET A 185 11.56 -8.27 0.24
N LEU A 186 12.42 -9.26 0.52
CA LEU A 186 12.04 -10.66 0.55
C LEU A 186 11.06 -10.97 1.68
N ALA A 187 11.26 -10.40 2.88
CA ALA A 187 10.33 -10.55 4.00
C ALA A 187 8.95 -9.99 3.65
N LYS A 188 8.88 -8.80 3.02
CA LYS A 188 7.62 -8.20 2.57
C LYS A 188 6.94 -9.04 1.49
N ALA A 189 7.68 -9.46 0.47
CA ALA A 189 7.15 -10.30 -0.59
C ALA A 189 6.59 -11.64 -0.05
N SER A 190 7.21 -12.22 0.99
CA SER A 190 6.75 -13.48 1.60
C SER A 190 5.45 -13.34 2.39
N VAL A 191 5.15 -12.16 2.93
CA VAL A 191 3.90 -11.89 3.64
C VAL A 191 2.75 -11.62 2.64
N GLY A 192 3.08 -11.18 1.43
CA GLY A 192 2.12 -11.07 0.33
C GLY A 192 1.62 -12.43 -0.14
N ARG A 193 0.59 -12.44 -0.98
CA ARG A 193 -0.02 -13.66 -1.53
C ARG A 193 0.84 -14.33 -2.61
N ALA A 194 1.86 -13.66 -3.12
CA ALA A 194 2.76 -14.21 -4.12
C ALA A 194 3.84 -15.08 -3.47
N ALA A 195 4.13 -16.21 -4.08
CA ALA A 195 5.25 -17.04 -3.68
C ALA A 195 6.57 -16.30 -3.91
N LEU A 196 7.57 -16.56 -3.06
CA LEU A 196 8.91 -16.07 -3.31
C LEU A 196 9.47 -16.69 -4.59
N PRO A 197 10.27 -15.95 -5.36
CA PRO A 197 10.94 -16.51 -6.53
C PRO A 197 11.86 -17.66 -6.09
N VAL A 198 11.89 -18.72 -6.89
CA VAL A 198 12.79 -19.90 -6.64
C VAL A 198 14.26 -19.46 -6.56
N ARG A 199 14.61 -18.43 -7.32
CA ARG A 199 15.89 -17.70 -7.21
C ARG A 199 15.60 -16.22 -7.29
N PRO A 200 16.14 -15.39 -6.38
CA PRO A 200 16.08 -13.95 -6.52
C PRO A 200 16.60 -13.58 -7.92
N HIS A 201 15.80 -12.88 -8.68
CA HIS A 201 16.18 -12.41 -10.00
C HIS A 201 17.39 -11.47 -9.87
N GLY A 202 18.31 -11.46 -10.84
CA GLY A 202 19.43 -10.52 -10.82
C GLY A 202 18.99 -9.06 -10.64
N ALA A 203 17.84 -8.71 -11.21
CA ALA A 203 17.20 -7.42 -11.00
C ALA A 203 16.89 -7.10 -9.51
N ALA A 204 16.51 -8.08 -8.70
CA ALA A 204 16.22 -7.86 -7.28
C ALA A 204 17.44 -7.36 -6.50
N ARG A 205 18.64 -7.85 -6.86
CA ARG A 205 19.90 -7.37 -6.27
C ARG A 205 20.19 -5.93 -6.69
N GLU A 206 20.07 -5.63 -7.99
CA GLU A 206 20.26 -4.27 -8.51
C GLU A 206 19.26 -3.28 -7.87
N ASP A 207 18.02 -3.70 -7.69
CA ASP A 207 16.98 -2.89 -7.05
C ASP A 207 17.30 -2.63 -5.57
N ALA A 208 17.77 -3.65 -4.84
CA ALA A 208 18.21 -3.47 -3.46
C ALA A 208 19.42 -2.54 -3.35
N GLU A 209 20.41 -2.65 -4.26
CA GLU A 209 21.57 -1.76 -4.34
C GLU A 209 21.15 -0.32 -4.65
N TRP A 210 20.23 -0.14 -5.60
CA TRP A 210 19.72 1.17 -5.97
C TRP A 210 18.95 1.82 -4.81
N ILE A 211 18.02 1.07 -4.18
CA ILE A 211 17.21 1.56 -3.06
C ILE A 211 18.11 1.93 -1.88
N ALA A 212 19.06 1.07 -1.52
CA ALA A 212 20.01 1.34 -0.44
C ALA A 212 20.80 2.62 -0.69
N SER A 213 21.34 2.78 -1.89
CA SER A 213 22.07 3.99 -2.30
C SER A 213 21.17 5.24 -2.29
N PHE A 214 19.93 5.13 -2.75
CA PHE A 214 18.98 6.24 -2.75
C PHE A 214 18.59 6.64 -1.33
N VAL A 215 18.23 5.68 -0.46
CA VAL A 215 17.87 5.93 0.93
C VAL A 215 19.03 6.55 1.69
N SER A 216 20.24 6.00 1.55
CA SER A 216 21.44 6.53 2.24
C SER A 216 21.69 8.01 1.89
N ARG A 217 21.52 8.41 0.63
CA ARG A 217 21.70 9.80 0.20
C ARG A 217 20.54 10.72 0.58
N ALA A 218 19.32 10.20 0.63
CA ALA A 218 18.11 10.97 0.86
C ALA A 218 17.52 10.79 2.27
N ALA A 219 18.25 10.15 3.19
CA ALA A 219 17.79 9.73 4.51
C ALA A 219 17.04 10.82 5.28
N LYS A 220 17.61 12.03 5.34
CA LYS A 220 17.02 13.18 6.03
C LYS A 220 15.63 13.53 5.46
N GLY A 221 15.56 13.77 4.16
CA GLY A 221 14.29 14.19 3.53
C GLY A 221 13.22 13.10 3.56
N LEU A 222 13.60 11.83 3.39
CA LEU A 222 12.68 10.70 3.49
C LEU A 222 12.14 10.56 4.91
N LEU A 223 13.00 10.67 5.92
CA LEU A 223 12.58 10.57 7.32
C LEU A 223 11.71 11.75 7.74
N GLU A 224 12.04 12.98 7.33
CA GLU A 224 11.22 14.17 7.59
C GLU A 224 9.81 14.02 6.97
N LYS A 225 9.72 13.49 5.75
CA LYS A 225 8.43 13.22 5.11
C LYS A 225 7.61 12.18 5.91
N VAL A 226 8.25 11.09 6.34
CA VAL A 226 7.58 10.06 7.14
C VAL A 226 7.13 10.63 8.49
N ARG A 227 7.98 11.40 9.18
CA ARG A 227 7.63 12.06 10.44
C ARG A 227 6.42 12.96 10.29
N ALA A 228 6.44 13.86 9.32
CA ALA A 228 5.33 14.78 9.08
C ALA A 228 4.02 14.02 8.83
N GLU A 229 4.05 12.93 8.05
CA GLU A 229 2.88 12.07 7.82
C GLU A 229 2.37 11.45 9.13
N GLN A 230 3.28 10.92 9.96
CA GLN A 230 2.89 10.28 11.22
C GLN A 230 2.43 11.29 12.27
N GLU A 231 3.06 12.45 12.36
CA GLU A 231 2.63 13.56 13.23
C GLU A 231 1.22 14.04 12.86
N GLU A 232 0.89 14.12 11.58
CA GLU A 232 -0.46 14.45 11.13
C GLU A 232 -1.48 13.40 11.56
N ILE A 233 -1.13 12.11 11.48
CA ILE A 233 -2.00 11.02 11.90
C ILE A 233 -2.21 11.04 13.43
N TYR A 234 -1.14 11.14 14.19
CA TYR A 234 -1.17 11.09 15.65
C TYR A 234 -1.65 12.40 16.29
N GLY A 235 -1.58 13.52 15.58
CA GLY A 235 -2.15 14.80 15.99
C GLY A 235 -3.68 14.89 15.80
N ASP A 236 -4.28 13.96 15.05
CA ASP A 236 -5.73 13.99 14.78
C ASP A 236 -6.54 13.37 15.93
N VAL A 237 -6.92 14.21 16.89
CA VAL A 237 -7.70 13.81 18.08
C VAL A 237 -9.03 13.13 17.72
N HIS A 238 -9.66 13.52 16.62
CA HIS A 238 -10.92 12.91 16.17
C HIS A 238 -10.71 11.50 15.63
N TYR A 239 -9.60 11.29 14.94
CA TYR A 239 -9.20 9.97 14.48
C TYR A 239 -8.81 9.07 15.64
N LEU A 240 -7.96 9.54 16.56
CA LEU A 240 -7.55 8.79 17.76
C LEU A 240 -8.74 8.36 18.61
N LYS A 241 -9.74 9.23 18.81
CA LYS A 241 -10.99 8.86 19.50
C LYS A 241 -11.75 7.75 18.77
N THR A 242 -11.72 7.73 17.44
CA THR A 242 -12.35 6.67 16.66
C THR A 242 -11.61 5.34 16.84
N LEU A 243 -10.28 5.34 16.79
CA LEU A 243 -9.46 4.17 17.04
C LEU A 243 -9.64 3.61 18.46
N SER A 244 -9.69 4.48 19.47
CA SER A 244 -9.94 4.09 20.87
C SER A 244 -11.27 3.38 21.05
N ARG A 245 -12.33 3.78 20.33
CA ARG A 245 -13.63 3.09 20.35
C ARG A 245 -13.56 1.69 19.72
N LEU A 246 -12.60 1.45 18.83
CA LEU A 246 -12.33 0.14 18.24
C LEU A 246 -11.39 -0.72 19.11
N GLY A 247 -11.03 -0.24 20.30
CA GLY A 247 -10.09 -0.93 21.19
C GLY A 247 -8.63 -0.87 20.76
N LEU A 248 -8.31 0.03 19.82
CA LEU A 248 -6.95 0.21 19.32
C LEU A 248 -6.25 1.32 20.10
N SER A 249 -5.13 0.96 20.73
CA SER A 249 -4.16 1.92 21.25
C SER A 249 -3.03 2.08 20.25
N ILE A 250 -2.77 3.30 19.83
CA ILE A 250 -1.56 3.61 19.07
C ILE A 250 -0.48 3.90 20.09
N PRO A 251 0.66 3.20 20.07
CA PRO A 251 1.79 3.62 20.89
C PRO A 251 2.23 5.01 20.41
N LEU A 252 2.20 5.96 21.34
CA LEU A 252 2.75 7.31 21.17
C LEU A 252 4.28 7.24 21.28
#